data_0e294caf52de33b993edea703e265d69
#
_entry.id   0e294caf52de33b993edea703e265d69
#
_cell.length_a   1.000
_cell.length_b   1.000
_cell.length_c   1.000
_cell.angle_alpha   90.00
_cell.angle_beta   90.00
_cell.angle_gamma   90.00
#
_symmetry.space_group_name_H-M   'P 1'
#
loop_
_entity.id
_entity.type
_entity.pdbx_description
1 polymer ?
#
loop_
_entity_poly.entity_id
_entity_poly.type
_entity_poly.pdbx_seq_one_letter_code
_entity_poly.pdbx_strand_id
1 'polypeptide(L)'
;MNGPATEKKMGEIFDLQHFCLDDGPGIRTTVFLKGCPLRCIWCHNPESYEKRDTISYNESKCSGCGACVEVCPQKAHRIVTGLHRFEREACTRCGACTEVCCYGALKKIGRTVTAEEVIAEVKKDRTFYEKPGPGGITISGGEPLFQPYFLRELLQAAKDEGIHTCLETSGFCAAEPLNAVIPLTDLFLFDLKGERAAYPHLTGVRAEEIYQNLEILLEKKCHVVIRVPLIPGINDTETFFGELAKLYRRQ
;
A
#
# COMPACT_ATOMS: atom_id res chain seq x y z
N MET A 1 8.95 -33.87 -19.49
CA MET A 1 7.54 -33.39 -19.53
C MET A 1 7.55 -32.00 -18.87
N ASN A 2 7.57 -30.97 -19.71
CA ASN A 2 7.51 -29.58 -19.21
C ASN A 2 6.07 -29.33 -18.79
N GLY A 3 5.82 -29.22 -17.44
CA GLY A 3 4.58 -28.73 -16.92
C GLY A 3 4.30 -27.31 -17.46
N PRO A 4 3.04 -26.87 -17.53
CA PRO A 4 2.71 -25.53 -17.99
C PRO A 4 3.45 -24.53 -17.10
N ALA A 5 4.22 -23.64 -17.72
CA ALA A 5 4.85 -22.53 -17.03
C ALA A 5 3.72 -21.75 -16.34
N THR A 6 3.70 -21.76 -15.00
CA THR A 6 2.74 -20.98 -14.23
C THR A 6 2.99 -19.52 -14.59
N GLU A 7 1.99 -18.90 -15.20
CA GLU A 7 2.04 -17.49 -15.58
C GLU A 7 2.33 -16.64 -14.35
N LYS A 8 3.50 -15.99 -14.33
CA LYS A 8 3.93 -15.16 -13.19
C LYS A 8 2.93 -14.05 -12.95
N LYS A 9 2.50 -13.90 -11.71
CA LYS A 9 1.58 -12.83 -11.34
C LYS A 9 2.35 -11.53 -11.16
N MET A 10 1.99 -10.54 -11.98
CA MET A 10 2.56 -9.21 -11.90
C MET A 10 1.84 -8.39 -10.83
N GLY A 11 2.59 -7.58 -10.09
CA GLY A 11 2.07 -6.64 -9.11
C GLY A 11 2.41 -5.20 -9.45
N GLU A 12 1.55 -4.29 -9.02
CA GLU A 12 1.77 -2.86 -9.12
C GLU A 12 2.23 -2.32 -7.77
N ILE A 13 3.43 -1.77 -7.71
CA ILE A 13 3.97 -1.09 -6.54
C ILE A 13 4.20 0.38 -6.83
N PHE A 14 4.14 1.23 -5.83
CA PHE A 14 4.51 2.64 -6.02
C PHE A 14 5.82 2.99 -5.33
N ASP A 15 6.24 2.23 -4.32
CA ASP A 15 7.51 2.44 -3.65
C ASP A 15 8.07 1.14 -3.08
N LEU A 16 9.37 1.13 -2.81
CA LEU A 16 10.09 0.12 -2.05
C LEU A 16 11.14 0.86 -1.21
N GLN A 17 10.99 0.78 0.11
CA GLN A 17 11.82 1.50 1.05
C GLN A 17 12.67 0.53 1.88
N HIS A 18 13.96 0.83 1.93
CA HIS A 18 14.92 0.10 2.74
C HIS A 18 15.03 0.72 4.15
N PHE A 19 15.46 -0.07 5.12
CA PHE A 19 15.76 0.38 6.49
C PHE A 19 14.58 1.03 7.24
N CYS A 20 13.35 0.56 7.00
CA CYS A 20 12.18 1.01 7.75
C CYS A 20 12.21 0.47 9.18
N LEU A 21 11.95 1.35 10.17
CA LEU A 21 11.97 1.01 11.60
C LEU A 21 10.57 0.95 12.22
N ASP A 22 9.58 1.58 11.58
CA ASP A 22 8.24 1.75 12.12
C ASP A 22 7.20 0.79 11.48
N ASP A 23 7.64 -0.05 10.54
CA ASP A 23 6.78 -0.94 9.76
C ASP A 23 6.79 -2.40 10.27
N GLY A 24 7.03 -2.58 11.56
CA GLY A 24 7.10 -3.87 12.24
C GLY A 24 8.39 -4.05 13.04
N PRO A 25 8.64 -5.27 13.58
CA PRO A 25 9.82 -5.51 14.40
C PRO A 25 11.11 -5.56 13.58
N GLY A 26 12.20 -5.08 14.18
CA GLY A 26 13.54 -5.07 13.56
C GLY A 26 13.66 -4.08 12.41
N ILE A 27 14.69 -4.25 11.59
CA ILE A 27 14.90 -3.47 10.36
C ILE A 27 14.14 -4.15 9.23
N ARG A 28 13.39 -3.38 8.44
CA ARG A 28 12.52 -3.93 7.40
C ARG A 28 12.74 -3.26 6.04
N THR A 29 12.49 -4.03 5.01
CA THR A 29 12.27 -3.49 3.66
C THR A 29 10.77 -3.48 3.42
N THR A 30 10.20 -2.27 3.23
CA THR A 30 8.76 -2.11 3.05
C THR A 30 8.42 -1.94 1.58
N VAL A 31 7.49 -2.76 1.09
CA VAL A 31 6.99 -2.76 -0.29
C VAL A 31 5.59 -2.18 -0.30
N PHE A 32 5.42 -1.06 -0.99
CA PHE A 32 4.16 -0.32 -1.04
C PHE A 32 3.38 -0.64 -2.31
N LEU A 33 2.30 -1.43 -2.18
CA LEU A 33 1.44 -1.83 -3.28
C LEU A 33 0.47 -0.72 -3.67
N LYS A 34 0.15 -0.63 -4.97
CA LYS A 34 -0.89 0.26 -5.50
C LYS A 34 -2.28 -0.39 -5.43
N GLY A 35 -3.29 0.46 -5.41
CA GLY A 35 -4.69 0.08 -5.29
C GLY A 35 -5.15 0.09 -3.83
N CYS A 36 -6.12 0.95 -3.54
CA CYS A 36 -6.79 0.98 -2.25
C CYS A 36 -8.28 1.27 -2.46
N PRO A 37 -9.18 0.44 -1.97
CA PRO A 37 -10.62 0.72 -2.05
C PRO A 37 -11.08 1.79 -1.06
N LEU A 38 -10.29 2.06 0.01
CA LEU A 38 -10.60 3.07 0.99
C LEU A 38 -10.29 4.49 0.46
N ARG A 39 -10.98 5.49 1.02
CA ARG A 39 -10.78 6.93 0.76
C ARG A 39 -10.68 7.66 2.10
N CYS A 40 -9.70 7.22 2.93
CA CYS A 40 -9.49 7.82 4.24
C CYS A 40 -9.28 9.33 4.13
N ILE A 41 -9.99 10.12 4.93
CA ILE A 41 -9.92 11.59 4.87
C ILE A 41 -8.54 12.15 5.25
N TRP A 42 -7.70 11.35 5.92
CA TRP A 42 -6.31 11.67 6.27
C TRP A 42 -5.30 10.78 5.52
N CYS A 43 -5.64 10.26 4.34
CA CYS A 43 -4.76 9.35 3.63
C CYS A 43 -3.37 9.95 3.41
N HIS A 44 -2.34 9.25 3.88
CA HIS A 44 -0.96 9.67 3.71
C HIS A 44 -0.41 9.35 2.31
N ASN A 45 -0.95 8.33 1.66
CA ASN A 45 -0.49 7.84 0.35
C ASN A 45 -1.61 7.85 -0.71
N PRO A 46 -2.19 9.01 -1.05
CA PRO A 46 -3.31 9.09 -2.00
C PRO A 46 -2.93 8.62 -3.42
N GLU A 47 -1.63 8.61 -3.76
CA GLU A 47 -1.10 8.04 -5.00
C GLU A 47 -1.30 6.53 -5.11
N SER A 48 -1.57 5.86 -4.00
CA SER A 48 -1.86 4.43 -3.97
C SER A 48 -3.31 4.08 -4.34
N TYR A 49 -4.22 5.06 -4.43
CA TYR A 49 -5.65 4.77 -4.66
C TYR A 49 -5.91 4.00 -5.94
N GLU A 50 -5.25 4.40 -7.03
CA GLU A 50 -5.38 3.71 -8.30
C GLU A 50 -4.43 2.51 -8.35
N LYS A 51 -4.93 1.35 -8.81
CA LYS A 51 -4.09 0.17 -9.00
C LYS A 51 -3.03 0.39 -10.08
N ARG A 52 -3.38 1.11 -11.15
CA ARG A 52 -2.46 1.42 -12.25
C ARG A 52 -1.51 2.55 -11.88
N ASP A 53 -0.41 2.66 -12.61
CA ASP A 53 0.47 3.82 -12.54
C ASP A 53 -0.29 5.14 -12.72
N THR A 54 0.21 6.20 -12.13
CA THR A 54 -0.41 7.52 -12.17
C THR A 54 0.65 8.59 -12.44
N ILE A 55 0.23 9.75 -12.95
CA ILE A 55 1.11 10.91 -13.06
C ILE A 55 0.86 11.82 -11.86
N SER A 56 1.86 11.97 -11.02
CA SER A 56 1.87 12.96 -9.94
C SER A 56 2.28 14.33 -10.49
N TYR A 57 1.64 15.38 -10.03
CA TYR A 57 1.98 16.77 -10.36
C TYR A 57 2.19 17.56 -9.07
N ASN A 58 3.38 18.14 -8.95
CA ASN A 58 3.74 19.04 -7.85
C ASN A 58 3.81 20.48 -8.38
N GLU A 59 2.80 21.26 -8.02
CA GLU A 59 2.66 22.65 -8.46
C GLU A 59 3.84 23.53 -8.00
N SER A 60 4.36 23.32 -6.78
CA SER A 60 5.46 24.13 -6.24
C SER A 60 6.79 23.98 -7.01
N LYS A 61 6.94 22.89 -7.76
CA LYS A 61 8.12 22.64 -8.61
C LYS A 61 7.92 23.08 -10.06
N CYS A 62 6.71 23.47 -10.43
CA CYS A 62 6.38 23.80 -11.82
C CYS A 62 6.85 25.20 -12.19
N SER A 63 7.71 25.34 -13.20
CA SER A 63 8.14 26.63 -13.72
C SER A 63 7.20 27.22 -14.79
N GLY A 64 6.16 26.49 -15.21
CA GLY A 64 5.28 26.93 -16.29
C GLY A 64 5.90 26.86 -17.69
N CYS A 65 6.99 26.13 -17.89
CA CYS A 65 7.74 26.12 -19.17
C CYS A 65 6.98 25.56 -20.37
N GLY A 66 5.86 24.84 -20.19
CA GLY A 66 5.02 24.34 -21.28
C GLY A 66 5.49 23.04 -21.97
N ALA A 67 6.68 22.52 -21.70
CA ALA A 67 7.21 21.31 -22.36
C ALA A 67 6.25 20.10 -22.29
N CYS A 68 5.55 19.91 -21.16
CA CYS A 68 4.54 18.86 -21.01
C CYS A 68 3.30 19.06 -21.88
N VAL A 69 2.98 20.29 -22.27
CA VAL A 69 1.86 20.61 -23.18
C VAL A 69 2.20 20.13 -24.59
N GLU A 70 3.43 20.36 -25.04
CA GLU A 70 3.88 20.03 -26.39
C GLU A 70 3.93 18.53 -26.65
N VAL A 71 4.36 17.75 -25.65
CA VAL A 71 4.54 16.29 -25.79
C VAL A 71 3.31 15.46 -25.46
N CYS A 72 2.25 16.06 -24.89
CA CYS A 72 1.09 15.29 -24.47
C CYS A 72 0.16 14.93 -25.64
N PRO A 73 0.04 13.66 -26.04
CA PRO A 73 -0.81 13.27 -27.18
C PRO A 73 -2.29 13.48 -26.89
N GLN A 74 -2.69 13.48 -25.60
CA GLN A 74 -4.07 13.66 -25.17
C GLN A 74 -4.40 15.11 -24.77
N LYS A 75 -3.42 16.04 -24.91
CA LYS A 75 -3.58 17.44 -24.51
C LYS A 75 -4.10 17.60 -23.06
N ALA A 76 -3.68 16.69 -22.19
CA ALA A 76 -4.04 16.69 -20.77
C ALA A 76 -3.36 17.82 -19.97
N HIS A 77 -2.41 18.53 -20.56
CA HIS A 77 -1.72 19.67 -19.96
C HIS A 77 -2.03 20.95 -20.71
N ARG A 78 -2.25 22.05 -19.96
CA ARG A 78 -2.47 23.40 -20.51
C ARG A 78 -1.81 24.45 -19.64
N ILE A 79 -1.38 25.56 -20.24
CA ILE A 79 -0.98 26.78 -19.52
C ILE A 79 -2.10 27.79 -19.65
N VAL A 80 -2.70 28.18 -18.53
CA VAL A 80 -3.78 29.16 -18.47
C VAL A 80 -3.34 30.29 -17.56
N THR A 81 -3.26 31.53 -18.08
CA THR A 81 -2.78 32.70 -17.32
C THR A 81 -1.44 32.48 -16.61
N GLY A 82 -0.50 31.77 -17.27
CA GLY A 82 0.82 31.45 -16.72
C GLY A 82 0.84 30.29 -15.72
N LEU A 83 -0.30 29.70 -15.39
CA LEU A 83 -0.42 28.55 -14.47
C LEU A 83 -0.64 27.26 -15.25
N HIS A 84 0.08 26.22 -14.88
CA HIS A 84 -0.10 24.88 -15.43
C HIS A 84 -1.38 24.23 -14.89
N ARG A 85 -2.17 23.66 -15.79
CA ARG A 85 -3.35 22.85 -15.48
C ARG A 85 -3.16 21.44 -16.01
N PHE A 86 -3.39 20.46 -15.16
CA PHE A 86 -3.32 19.04 -15.51
C PHE A 86 -4.70 18.40 -15.40
N GLU A 87 -5.26 17.98 -16.54
CA GLU A 87 -6.55 17.29 -16.62
C GLU A 87 -6.35 15.80 -16.52
N ARG A 88 -6.50 15.26 -15.32
CA ARG A 88 -6.25 13.86 -15.01
C ARG A 88 -7.15 12.90 -15.77
N GLU A 89 -8.40 13.29 -16.03
CA GLU A 89 -9.40 12.50 -16.75
C GLU A 89 -9.01 12.27 -18.22
N ALA A 90 -8.35 13.23 -18.84
CA ALA A 90 -7.84 13.12 -20.21
C ALA A 90 -6.52 12.31 -20.30
N CYS A 91 -5.86 12.02 -19.16
CA CYS A 91 -4.54 11.45 -19.14
C CYS A 91 -4.55 9.94 -19.38
N THR A 92 -3.85 9.46 -20.41
CA THR A 92 -3.63 8.03 -20.67
C THR A 92 -2.44 7.42 -19.92
N ARG A 93 -1.76 8.20 -19.08
CA ARG A 93 -0.61 7.78 -18.25
C ARG A 93 0.62 7.31 -19.04
N CYS A 94 0.77 7.76 -20.29
CA CYS A 94 1.88 7.32 -21.16
C CYS A 94 3.27 7.70 -20.65
N GLY A 95 3.38 8.70 -19.75
CA GLY A 95 4.65 9.09 -19.14
C GLY A 95 5.45 10.15 -19.91
N ALA A 96 5.14 10.45 -21.17
CA ALA A 96 5.92 11.38 -21.98
C ALA A 96 6.19 12.74 -21.31
N CYS A 97 5.21 13.25 -20.56
CA CYS A 97 5.35 14.52 -19.84
C CYS A 97 6.35 14.43 -18.67
N THR A 98 6.60 13.25 -18.12
CA THR A 98 7.56 13.06 -17.02
C THR A 98 9.00 13.04 -17.52
N GLU A 99 9.22 12.60 -18.76
CA GLU A 99 10.55 12.53 -19.38
C GLU A 99 11.07 13.93 -19.74
N VAL A 100 10.17 14.85 -20.09
CA VAL A 100 10.56 16.22 -20.48
C VAL A 100 10.51 17.22 -19.33
N CYS A 101 10.04 16.83 -18.15
CA CYS A 101 9.92 17.72 -17.00
C CYS A 101 11.24 17.85 -16.24
N CYS A 102 12.13 18.73 -16.69
CA CYS A 102 13.44 18.95 -16.08
C CYS A 102 13.37 19.50 -14.63
N TYR A 103 12.25 20.05 -14.21
CA TYR A 103 12.01 20.54 -12.85
C TYR A 103 11.50 19.43 -11.90
N GLY A 104 11.23 18.22 -12.40
CA GLY A 104 10.69 17.12 -11.60
C GLY A 104 9.30 17.40 -11.01
N ALA A 105 8.56 18.35 -11.60
CA ALA A 105 7.19 18.66 -11.20
C ALA A 105 6.20 17.56 -11.60
N LEU A 106 6.50 16.79 -12.64
CA LEU A 106 5.72 15.64 -13.08
C LEU A 106 6.53 14.37 -12.87
N LYS A 107 5.91 13.38 -12.22
CA LYS A 107 6.52 12.07 -11.98
C LYS A 107 5.51 10.97 -12.25
N LYS A 108 5.99 9.87 -12.82
CA LYS A 108 5.21 8.64 -12.93
C LYS A 108 5.32 7.89 -11.60
N ILE A 109 4.19 7.58 -10.98
CA ILE A 109 4.09 6.86 -9.72
C ILE A 109 3.49 5.49 -9.98
N GLY A 110 4.27 4.47 -9.66
CA GLY A 110 3.93 3.08 -9.87
C GLY A 110 4.75 2.43 -10.98
N ARG A 111 5.00 1.15 -10.77
CA ARG A 111 5.63 0.25 -11.73
C ARG A 111 5.13 -1.16 -11.54
N THR A 112 5.08 -1.90 -12.61
CA THR A 112 4.75 -3.32 -12.62
C THR A 112 6.00 -4.12 -12.31
N VAL A 113 5.90 -5.09 -11.39
CA VAL A 113 7.01 -5.93 -10.95
C VAL A 113 6.58 -7.39 -10.78
N THR A 114 7.54 -8.30 -10.80
CA THR A 114 7.36 -9.69 -10.36
C THR A 114 7.75 -9.86 -8.89
N ALA A 115 7.30 -10.94 -8.25
CA ALA A 115 7.71 -11.27 -6.89
C ALA A 115 9.23 -11.48 -6.79
N GLU A 116 9.84 -12.10 -7.80
CA GLU A 116 11.30 -12.35 -7.82
C GLU A 116 12.09 -11.06 -7.88
N GLU A 117 11.65 -10.06 -8.68
CA GLU A 117 12.30 -8.74 -8.73
C GLU A 117 12.26 -8.06 -7.36
N VAL A 118 11.10 -8.11 -6.68
CA VAL A 118 10.96 -7.54 -5.33
C VAL A 118 11.86 -8.28 -4.34
N ILE A 119 11.85 -9.61 -4.33
CA ILE A 119 12.68 -10.41 -3.41
C ILE A 119 14.17 -10.19 -3.67
N ALA A 120 14.60 -9.98 -4.92
CA ALA A 120 15.98 -9.66 -5.23
C ALA A 120 16.42 -8.33 -4.57
N GLU A 121 15.55 -7.32 -4.51
CA GLU A 121 15.81 -6.07 -3.78
C GLU A 121 15.81 -6.28 -2.26
N VAL A 122 14.79 -6.97 -1.73
CA VAL A 122 14.65 -7.28 -0.30
C VAL A 122 15.88 -8.03 0.25
N LYS A 123 16.44 -8.94 -0.51
CA LYS A 123 17.64 -9.72 -0.12
C LYS A 123 18.89 -8.87 0.04
N LYS A 124 18.97 -7.68 -0.52
CA LYS A 124 20.12 -6.77 -0.33
C LYS A 124 20.26 -6.34 1.14
N ASP A 125 19.16 -6.30 1.88
CA ASP A 125 19.14 -5.90 3.29
C ASP A 125 19.21 -7.09 4.27
N ARG A 126 19.40 -8.31 3.79
CA ARG A 126 19.32 -9.54 4.59
C ARG A 126 20.21 -9.52 5.84
N THR A 127 21.39 -8.93 5.75
CA THR A 127 22.33 -8.83 6.87
C THR A 127 21.82 -7.96 8.02
N PHE A 128 20.83 -7.10 7.76
CA PHE A 128 20.21 -6.23 8.75
C PHE A 128 18.96 -6.83 9.41
N TYR A 129 18.41 -7.90 8.83
CA TYR A 129 17.19 -8.51 9.37
C TYR A 129 17.45 -9.34 10.64
N GLU A 130 18.69 -9.75 10.86
CA GLU A 130 19.04 -10.61 11.97
C GLU A 130 19.25 -9.86 13.30
N LYS A 131 19.45 -8.53 13.29
CA LYS A 131 19.78 -7.74 14.50
C LYS A 131 19.24 -6.30 14.42
N PRO A 132 18.61 -5.77 15.49
CA PRO A 132 18.07 -6.44 16.68
C PRO A 132 16.63 -6.93 16.47
N GLY A 133 16.39 -8.23 16.51
CA GLY A 133 15.06 -8.82 16.37
C GLY A 133 14.74 -9.31 14.95
N PRO A 134 13.55 -9.89 14.72
CA PRO A 134 13.19 -10.46 13.43
C PRO A 134 12.82 -9.38 12.42
N GLY A 135 13.84 -8.76 11.79
CA GLY A 135 13.64 -7.92 10.62
C GLY A 135 13.15 -8.73 9.42
N GLY A 136 12.83 -8.08 8.32
CA GLY A 136 12.36 -8.78 7.13
C GLY A 136 11.61 -7.89 6.15
N ILE A 137 10.64 -8.46 5.45
CA ILE A 137 9.79 -7.72 4.52
C ILE A 137 8.48 -7.28 5.21
N THR A 138 8.05 -6.06 4.93
CA THR A 138 6.69 -5.60 5.19
C THR A 138 6.01 -5.27 3.88
N ILE A 139 4.80 -5.78 3.68
CA ILE A 139 3.97 -5.45 2.53
C ILE A 139 2.87 -4.53 3.00
N SER A 140 2.85 -3.33 2.44
CA SER A 140 2.01 -2.20 2.80
C SER A 140 1.54 -1.46 1.54
N GLY A 141 1.23 -0.17 1.64
CA GLY A 141 0.94 0.71 0.50
C GLY A 141 -0.46 1.27 0.50
N GLY A 142 -1.27 0.87 -0.49
CA GLY A 142 -2.71 1.07 -0.50
C GLY A 142 -3.38 0.03 0.40
N GLU A 143 -4.03 -0.95 -0.21
CA GLU A 143 -4.50 -2.17 0.48
C GLU A 143 -3.87 -3.38 -0.21
N PRO A 144 -2.91 -4.09 0.41
CA PRO A 144 -2.23 -5.21 -0.23
C PRO A 144 -3.17 -6.33 -0.68
N LEU A 145 -4.24 -6.59 0.09
CA LEU A 145 -5.26 -7.58 -0.26
C LEU A 145 -6.09 -7.21 -1.49
N PHE A 146 -5.93 -5.99 -2.03
CA PHE A 146 -6.49 -5.59 -3.31
C PHE A 146 -5.74 -6.17 -4.52
N GLN A 147 -4.52 -6.74 -4.29
CA GLN A 147 -3.74 -7.49 -5.27
C GLN A 147 -3.46 -8.93 -4.77
N PRO A 148 -4.48 -9.74 -4.48
CA PRO A 148 -4.37 -10.97 -3.69
C PRO A 148 -3.43 -12.03 -4.30
N TYR A 149 -3.43 -12.16 -5.62
CA TYR A 149 -2.59 -13.16 -6.31
C TYR A 149 -1.10 -12.80 -6.25
N PHE A 150 -0.77 -11.54 -6.51
CA PHE A 150 0.59 -11.04 -6.39
C PHE A 150 1.08 -11.04 -4.94
N LEU A 151 0.23 -10.57 -4.00
CA LEU A 151 0.53 -10.58 -2.58
C LEU A 151 0.90 -11.99 -2.08
N ARG A 152 0.10 -12.99 -2.45
CA ARG A 152 0.35 -14.38 -2.06
C ARG A 152 1.68 -14.89 -2.64
N GLU A 153 1.96 -14.61 -3.90
CA GLU A 153 3.21 -15.02 -4.56
C GLU A 153 4.42 -14.35 -3.91
N LEU A 154 4.32 -13.06 -3.59
CA LEU A 154 5.38 -12.31 -2.92
C LEU A 154 5.65 -12.83 -1.49
N LEU A 155 4.60 -13.07 -0.71
CA LEU A 155 4.72 -13.64 0.63
C LEU A 155 5.32 -15.05 0.58
N GLN A 156 4.89 -15.89 -0.36
CA GLN A 156 5.46 -17.22 -0.54
C GLN A 156 6.95 -17.15 -0.87
N ALA A 157 7.34 -16.31 -1.82
CA ALA A 157 8.73 -16.13 -2.19
C ALA A 157 9.60 -15.63 -1.02
N ALA A 158 9.06 -14.75 -0.16
CA ALA A 158 9.74 -14.32 1.06
C ALA A 158 9.92 -15.48 2.06
N LYS A 159 8.90 -16.30 2.24
CA LYS A 159 8.96 -17.50 3.12
C LYS A 159 9.97 -18.53 2.60
N ASP A 160 10.01 -18.77 1.30
CA ASP A 160 10.96 -19.70 0.67
C ASP A 160 12.42 -19.27 0.89
N GLU A 161 12.66 -17.97 1.01
CA GLU A 161 13.97 -17.39 1.37
C GLU A 161 14.20 -17.32 2.90
N GLY A 162 13.27 -17.77 3.72
CA GLY A 162 13.36 -17.70 5.18
C GLY A 162 13.31 -16.26 5.73
N ILE A 163 12.68 -15.33 5.02
CA ILE A 163 12.54 -13.94 5.43
C ILE A 163 11.24 -13.79 6.22
N HIS A 164 11.32 -13.15 7.39
CA HIS A 164 10.14 -12.85 8.22
C HIS A 164 9.20 -11.90 7.49
N THR A 165 7.91 -12.26 7.45
CA THR A 165 6.89 -11.55 6.69
C THR A 165 5.95 -10.77 7.60
N CYS A 166 5.72 -9.51 7.25
CA CYS A 166 4.76 -8.64 7.90
C CYS A 166 3.76 -8.13 6.86
N LEU A 167 2.48 -8.16 7.17
CA LEU A 167 1.42 -7.63 6.31
C LEU A 167 0.69 -6.49 7.03
N GLU A 168 0.81 -5.29 6.49
CA GLU A 168 0.04 -4.13 6.93
C GLU A 168 -1.24 -4.03 6.09
N THR A 169 -2.39 -4.10 6.73
CA THR A 169 -3.68 -4.12 6.05
C THR A 169 -4.78 -3.47 6.87
N SER A 170 -5.74 -2.85 6.19
CA SER A 170 -7.00 -2.44 6.79
C SER A 170 -7.97 -3.62 6.97
N GLY A 171 -7.69 -4.76 6.36
CA GLY A 171 -8.57 -5.92 6.35
C GLY A 171 -9.81 -5.78 5.46
N PHE A 172 -9.91 -4.74 4.62
CA PHE A 172 -11.06 -4.57 3.73
C PHE A 172 -10.90 -5.44 2.46
N CYS A 173 -11.34 -6.66 2.56
CA CYS A 173 -11.36 -7.65 1.48
C CYS A 173 -12.36 -8.76 1.80
N ALA A 174 -12.71 -9.57 0.80
CA ALA A 174 -13.39 -10.84 1.06
C ALA A 174 -12.51 -11.78 1.93
N ALA A 175 -13.13 -12.69 2.64
CA ALA A 175 -12.40 -13.59 3.56
C ALA A 175 -11.43 -14.55 2.86
N GLU A 176 -11.70 -14.92 1.61
CA GLU A 176 -10.86 -15.88 0.87
C GLU A 176 -9.43 -15.37 0.62
N PRO A 177 -9.19 -14.15 0.08
CA PRO A 177 -7.85 -13.58 -0.04
C PRO A 177 -7.09 -13.51 1.28
N LEU A 178 -7.75 -13.12 2.38
CA LEU A 178 -7.14 -13.08 3.70
C LEU A 178 -6.70 -14.48 4.15
N ASN A 179 -7.61 -15.47 4.06
CA ASN A 179 -7.32 -16.85 4.44
C ASN A 179 -6.15 -17.45 3.66
N ALA A 180 -6.00 -17.07 2.38
CA ALA A 180 -4.92 -17.56 1.53
C ALA A 180 -3.52 -17.06 1.96
N VAL A 181 -3.43 -15.91 2.65
CA VAL A 181 -2.16 -15.32 3.07
C VAL A 181 -1.83 -15.56 4.56
N ILE A 182 -2.80 -16.00 5.37
CA ILE A 182 -2.57 -16.32 6.80
C ILE A 182 -1.36 -17.25 7.00
N PRO A 183 -1.21 -18.40 6.31
CA PRO A 183 -0.09 -19.31 6.54
C PRO A 183 1.26 -18.74 6.07
N LEU A 184 1.25 -17.64 5.33
CA LEU A 184 2.43 -16.99 4.74
C LEU A 184 2.84 -15.72 5.48
N THR A 185 2.11 -15.32 6.53
CA THR A 185 2.31 -14.06 7.25
C THR A 185 2.67 -14.34 8.71
N ASP A 186 3.84 -13.88 9.14
CA ASP A 186 4.30 -14.05 10.53
C ASP A 186 3.68 -13.02 11.47
N LEU A 187 3.40 -11.81 10.96
CA LEU A 187 2.81 -10.71 11.73
C LEU A 187 1.85 -9.89 10.88
N PHE A 188 0.67 -9.64 11.40
CA PHE A 188 -0.30 -8.70 10.84
C PHE A 188 -0.21 -7.36 11.59
N LEU A 189 0.03 -6.29 10.86
CA LEU A 189 -0.20 -4.92 11.33
C LEU A 189 -1.59 -4.51 10.84
N PHE A 190 -2.57 -4.62 11.73
CA PHE A 190 -3.97 -4.45 11.36
C PHE A 190 -4.45 -3.04 11.69
N ASP A 191 -4.78 -2.28 10.68
CA ASP A 191 -5.14 -0.88 10.80
C ASP A 191 -6.62 -0.68 11.06
N LEU A 192 -6.99 -0.26 12.27
CA LEU A 192 -8.33 0.26 12.58
C LEU A 192 -8.35 1.79 12.47
N LYS A 193 -9.35 2.31 11.75
CA LYS A 193 -9.41 3.75 11.44
C LYS A 193 -10.35 4.54 12.36
N GLY A 194 -11.23 3.87 13.11
CA GLY A 194 -12.18 4.49 14.02
C GLY A 194 -13.25 3.50 14.47
N GLU A 195 -14.22 3.97 15.24
CA GLU A 195 -15.39 3.19 15.63
C GLU A 195 -16.22 2.75 14.41
N ARG A 196 -16.93 1.62 14.52
CA ARG A 196 -17.67 1.00 13.39
C ARG A 196 -18.60 1.97 12.68
N ALA A 197 -19.35 2.78 13.43
CA ALA A 197 -20.34 3.71 12.88
C ALA A 197 -19.70 4.85 12.08
N ALA A 198 -18.47 5.23 12.38
CA ALA A 198 -17.77 6.33 11.73
C ALA A 198 -17.09 5.92 10.39
N TYR A 199 -16.87 4.63 10.17
CA TYR A 199 -16.11 4.15 8.99
C TYR A 199 -16.58 4.71 7.65
N PRO A 200 -17.90 4.74 7.32
CA PRO A 200 -18.34 5.27 6.02
C PRO A 200 -17.92 6.72 5.80
N HIS A 201 -17.93 7.54 6.86
CA HIS A 201 -17.50 8.93 6.79
C HIS A 201 -15.97 9.06 6.72
N LEU A 202 -15.25 8.27 7.52
CA LEU A 202 -13.80 8.37 7.64
C LEU A 202 -13.04 7.75 6.46
N THR A 203 -13.60 6.70 5.87
CA THR A 203 -12.88 5.84 4.90
C THR A 203 -13.62 5.59 3.59
N GLY A 204 -14.90 5.98 3.51
CA GLY A 204 -15.74 5.72 2.34
C GLY A 204 -16.26 4.28 2.24
N VAL A 205 -15.91 3.39 3.19
CA VAL A 205 -16.36 1.99 3.21
C VAL A 205 -17.01 1.63 4.54
N ARG A 206 -17.76 0.54 4.59
CA ARG A 206 -18.32 0.01 5.82
C ARG A 206 -17.29 -0.77 6.63
N ALA A 207 -17.51 -0.88 7.93
CA ALA A 207 -16.60 -1.55 8.86
C ALA A 207 -16.79 -3.07 8.93
N GLU A 208 -17.94 -3.60 8.51
CA GLU A 208 -18.34 -4.97 8.75
C GLU A 208 -17.31 -6.01 8.31
N GLU A 209 -16.87 -5.92 7.05
CA GLU A 209 -15.86 -6.83 6.50
C GLU A 209 -14.51 -6.71 7.22
N ILE A 210 -14.11 -5.49 7.57
CA ILE A 210 -12.86 -5.19 8.28
C ILE A 210 -12.85 -5.89 9.64
N TYR A 211 -13.91 -5.71 10.42
CA TYR A 211 -13.99 -6.31 11.74
C TYR A 211 -14.21 -7.83 11.69
N GLN A 212 -14.93 -8.34 10.69
CA GLN A 212 -15.06 -9.79 10.47
C GLN A 212 -13.70 -10.42 10.17
N ASN A 213 -12.89 -9.77 9.33
CA ASN A 213 -11.55 -10.23 9.00
C ASN A 213 -10.59 -10.16 10.19
N LEU A 214 -10.70 -9.14 11.04
CA LEU A 214 -9.96 -9.09 12.30
C LEU A 214 -10.36 -10.27 13.22
N GLU A 215 -11.65 -10.56 13.34
CA GLU A 215 -12.12 -11.73 14.11
C GLU A 215 -11.52 -13.04 13.59
N ILE A 216 -11.50 -13.25 12.28
CA ILE A 216 -10.87 -14.43 11.66
C ILE A 216 -9.40 -14.56 12.08
N LEU A 217 -8.64 -13.47 12.07
CA LEU A 217 -7.23 -13.49 12.50
C LEU A 217 -7.08 -13.86 13.98
N LEU A 218 -7.93 -13.28 14.86
CA LEU A 218 -7.90 -13.56 16.30
C LEU A 218 -8.32 -15.01 16.62
N GLU A 219 -9.38 -15.52 15.99
CA GLU A 219 -9.84 -16.90 16.14
C GLU A 219 -8.77 -17.92 15.71
N LYS A 220 -8.05 -17.60 14.62
CA LYS A 220 -6.92 -18.41 14.13
C LYS A 220 -5.63 -18.23 14.93
N LYS A 221 -5.66 -17.39 15.98
CA LYS A 221 -4.50 -17.08 16.84
C LYS A 221 -3.30 -16.58 16.04
N CYS A 222 -3.53 -15.78 15.00
CA CYS A 222 -2.48 -15.09 14.27
C CYS A 222 -1.80 -14.05 15.17
N HIS A 223 -0.53 -13.77 14.93
CA HIS A 223 0.11 -12.64 15.58
C HIS A 223 -0.41 -11.34 14.93
N VAL A 224 -1.13 -10.54 15.71
CA VAL A 224 -1.77 -9.30 15.25
C VAL A 224 -1.36 -8.15 16.15
N VAL A 225 -0.85 -7.07 15.55
CA VAL A 225 -0.71 -5.77 16.20
C VAL A 225 -1.77 -4.84 15.62
N ILE A 226 -2.71 -4.39 16.46
CA ILE A 226 -3.70 -3.39 16.03
C ILE A 226 -3.02 -2.03 16.02
N ARG A 227 -3.05 -1.36 14.87
CA ARG A 227 -2.54 0.00 14.68
C ARG A 227 -3.71 0.96 14.50
N VAL A 228 -3.57 2.13 15.08
CA VAL A 228 -4.61 3.17 14.99
C VAL A 228 -3.94 4.51 14.71
N PRO A 229 -4.16 5.11 13.53
CA PRO A 229 -3.80 6.50 13.33
C PRO A 229 -4.77 7.38 14.12
N LEU A 230 -4.34 7.88 15.28
CA LEU A 230 -5.15 8.78 16.11
C LEU A 230 -5.14 10.18 15.52
N ILE A 231 -6.32 10.66 15.15
CA ILE A 231 -6.54 12.01 14.61
C ILE A 231 -7.36 12.80 15.61
N PRO A 232 -6.75 13.81 16.29
CA PRO A 232 -7.42 14.57 17.33
C PRO A 232 -8.74 15.18 16.86
N GLY A 233 -9.80 15.00 17.66
CA GLY A 233 -11.15 15.49 17.38
C GLY A 233 -11.90 14.72 16.28
N ILE A 234 -11.34 13.61 15.76
CA ILE A 234 -11.98 12.82 14.70
C ILE A 234 -12.26 11.39 15.17
N ASN A 235 -11.24 10.65 15.61
CA ASN A 235 -11.40 9.24 16.03
C ASN A 235 -10.88 8.97 17.44
N ASP A 236 -10.51 9.99 18.21
CA ASP A 236 -10.09 9.92 19.62
C ASP A 236 -11.29 9.91 20.58
N THR A 237 -12.30 9.08 20.29
CA THR A 237 -13.56 9.01 21.05
C THR A 237 -13.49 7.96 22.17
N GLU A 238 -14.21 8.18 23.29
CA GLU A 238 -14.34 7.19 24.37
C GLU A 238 -14.94 5.87 23.86
N THR A 239 -15.89 5.94 22.91
CA THR A 239 -16.50 4.78 22.27
C THR A 239 -15.46 3.94 21.57
N PHE A 240 -14.61 4.56 20.74
CA PHE A 240 -13.55 3.85 20.01
C PHE A 240 -12.51 3.23 20.96
N PHE A 241 -12.06 3.97 21.97
CA PHE A 241 -11.16 3.40 22.98
C PHE A 241 -11.78 2.24 23.75
N GLY A 242 -13.09 2.31 24.01
CA GLY A 242 -13.84 1.19 24.61
C GLY A 242 -13.90 -0.04 23.70
N GLU A 243 -14.03 0.13 22.39
CA GLU A 243 -13.95 -0.98 21.42
C GLU A 243 -12.55 -1.58 21.38
N LEU A 244 -11.50 -0.75 21.33
CA LEU A 244 -10.10 -1.21 21.35
C LEU A 244 -9.76 -2.01 22.63
N ALA A 245 -10.22 -1.52 23.77
CA ALA A 245 -10.01 -2.20 25.05
C ALA A 245 -10.68 -3.59 25.10
N LYS A 246 -11.85 -3.75 24.45
CA LYS A 246 -12.52 -5.07 24.33
C LYS A 246 -11.73 -6.00 23.41
N LEU A 247 -11.18 -5.50 22.31
CA LEU A 247 -10.33 -6.29 21.39
C LEU A 247 -9.05 -6.75 22.08
N TYR A 248 -8.38 -5.86 22.83
CA TYR A 248 -7.15 -6.18 23.57
C TYR A 248 -7.35 -7.30 24.59
N ARG A 249 -8.49 -7.39 25.28
CA ARG A 249 -8.77 -8.44 26.26
C ARG A 249 -9.00 -9.82 25.64
N ARG A 250 -9.10 -9.91 24.32
CA ARG A 250 -9.34 -11.14 23.56
C ARG A 250 -8.08 -11.70 22.92
N GLN A 251 -6.97 -10.97 22.94
CA GLN A 251 -5.65 -11.41 22.52
C GLN A 251 -4.95 -12.14 23.68
#